data_4e418dd4a042d25c3a8c2a757da230ab
#
_entry.id   4e418dd4a042d25c3a8c2a757da230ab
#
_cell.length_a   1.000
_cell.length_b   1.000
_cell.length_c   1.000
_cell.angle_alpha   90.00
_cell.angle_beta   90.00
_cell.angle_gamma   90.00
#
_symmetry.space_group_name_H-M   'P 1'
#
loop_
_entity.id
_entity.type
_entity.pdbx_description
1 polymer ?
#
loop_
_entity_poly.entity_id
_entity_poly.type
_entity_poly.pdbx_seq_one_letter_code
_entity_poly.pdbx_strand_id
1 'polypeptide(L)'
;MKFRVSSFKFQVSGRATRNPELETGFTLLEVVVAMAIVGLGVVTLLEIFSLGLRLEARSAARTEAVAYGRQVMDKFLIRRALNAGEERGSFGSHHGWQLDIRPLRDETQLAPTGWDVNEITLRMRYPDGESDKLLEMKTLRVTKRKSQ
;
A
#
# COMPACT_ATOMS: atom_id res chain seq x y z
N MET A 1 -19.64 99.33 17.94
CA MET A 1 -18.69 98.16 18.00
C MET A 1 -18.89 97.28 16.80
N LYS A 2 -17.94 97.35 15.85
CA LYS A 2 -18.02 96.48 14.61
C LYS A 2 -17.01 95.39 14.77
N PHE A 3 -17.48 94.12 14.89
CA PHE A 3 -16.61 92.97 14.85
C PHE A 3 -16.27 92.62 13.42
N ARG A 4 -15.00 92.59 13.06
CA ARG A 4 -14.45 92.19 11.78
C ARG A 4 -14.13 90.71 11.89
N VAL A 5 -14.87 89.85 11.20
CA VAL A 5 -14.59 88.43 11.04
C VAL A 5 -13.52 88.26 9.95
N SER A 6 -12.33 87.88 10.37
CA SER A 6 -11.25 87.58 9.46
C SER A 6 -11.45 86.13 8.92
N SER A 7 -11.74 86.03 7.64
CA SER A 7 -11.84 84.76 6.95
C SER A 7 -10.45 84.14 6.69
N PHE A 8 -10.13 83.12 7.45
CA PHE A 8 -8.91 82.37 7.30
C PHE A 8 -9.13 81.41 6.11
N LYS A 9 -8.52 81.69 4.96
CA LYS A 9 -8.51 80.73 3.81
C LYS A 9 -7.41 79.71 4.07
N PHE A 10 -7.81 78.50 4.42
CA PHE A 10 -6.91 77.34 4.48
C PHE A 10 -6.65 76.85 3.07
N GLN A 11 -5.48 77.16 2.54
CA GLN A 11 -5.08 76.67 1.20
C GLN A 11 -4.39 75.35 1.37
N VAL A 12 -5.17 74.23 1.25
CA VAL A 12 -4.63 72.89 1.22
C VAL A 12 -3.98 72.66 -0.15
N SER A 13 -2.68 72.87 -0.22
CA SER A 13 -1.86 72.47 -1.35
C SER A 13 -1.65 70.95 -1.23
N GLY A 14 -2.66 70.20 -1.56
CA GLY A 14 -2.59 68.73 -1.72
C GLY A 14 -1.87 68.43 -3.02
N ARG A 15 -0.55 68.32 -2.99
CA ARG A 15 0.22 67.64 -4.00
C ARG A 15 -0.12 66.17 -3.89
N ALA A 16 -1.19 65.75 -4.56
CA ALA A 16 -1.47 64.33 -4.80
C ALA A 16 -0.32 63.79 -5.67
N THR A 17 0.69 63.23 -5.02
CA THR A 17 1.61 62.31 -5.66
C THR A 17 0.77 61.07 -6.01
N ARG A 18 0.14 61.14 -7.21
CA ARG A 18 -0.44 59.99 -7.85
C ARG A 18 0.76 59.09 -8.20
N ASN A 19 1.13 58.18 -7.28
CA ASN A 19 1.94 57.04 -7.65
C ASN A 19 1.12 56.34 -8.73
N PRO A 20 1.57 56.22 -9.94
CA PRO A 20 1.01 55.24 -10.88
C PRO A 20 1.47 53.88 -10.33
N GLU A 21 0.70 53.32 -9.39
CA GLU A 21 0.74 51.88 -9.26
C GLU A 21 0.43 51.37 -10.62
N LEU A 22 1.47 50.84 -11.28
CA LEU A 22 1.35 50.11 -12.53
C LEU A 22 0.44 48.93 -12.24
N GLU A 23 -0.86 49.08 -12.45
CA GLU A 23 -1.80 47.98 -12.50
C GLU A 23 -1.36 47.13 -13.69
N THR A 24 -0.39 46.25 -13.43
CA THR A 24 0.04 45.22 -14.39
C THR A 24 -1.05 44.17 -14.41
N GLY A 25 -2.04 44.37 -15.28
CA GLY A 25 -3.04 43.32 -15.56
C GLY A 25 -2.34 42.10 -16.11
N PHE A 26 -2.85 40.91 -15.80
CA PHE A 26 -2.35 39.67 -16.37
C PHE A 26 -2.46 39.67 -17.90
N THR A 27 -1.39 39.26 -18.55
CA THR A 27 -1.41 39.08 -20.00
C THR A 27 -2.20 37.84 -20.36
N LEU A 28 -2.89 37.84 -21.49
CA LEU A 28 -3.63 36.67 -21.98
C LEU A 28 -2.71 35.44 -22.10
N LEU A 29 -1.46 35.67 -22.51
CA LEU A 29 -0.44 34.61 -22.60
C LEU A 29 -0.16 33.98 -21.24
N GLU A 30 -0.05 34.78 -20.17
CA GLU A 30 0.23 34.29 -18.81
C GLU A 30 -0.90 33.38 -18.29
N VAL A 31 -2.15 33.75 -18.57
CA VAL A 31 -3.32 32.94 -18.21
C VAL A 31 -3.31 31.61 -18.97
N VAL A 32 -2.99 31.63 -20.29
CA VAL A 32 -2.92 30.40 -21.08
C VAL A 32 -1.81 29.48 -20.59
N VAL A 33 -0.63 30.03 -20.29
CA VAL A 33 0.49 29.25 -19.73
C VAL A 33 0.15 28.68 -18.36
N ALA A 34 -0.46 29.48 -17.48
CA ALA A 34 -0.91 29.02 -16.17
C ALA A 34 -1.91 27.86 -16.28
N MET A 35 -2.90 27.98 -17.18
CA MET A 35 -3.87 26.89 -17.43
C MET A 35 -3.20 25.63 -17.98
N ALA A 36 -2.22 25.76 -18.85
CA ALA A 36 -1.47 24.61 -19.37
C ALA A 36 -0.70 23.89 -18.26
N ILE A 37 -0.04 24.64 -17.38
CA ILE A 37 0.70 24.07 -16.22
C ILE A 37 -0.26 23.39 -15.27
N VAL A 38 -1.39 24.03 -14.93
CA VAL A 38 -2.41 23.43 -14.05
C VAL A 38 -2.97 22.16 -14.68
N GLY A 39 -3.29 22.19 -15.98
CA GLY A 39 -3.79 21.02 -16.71
C GLY A 39 -2.84 19.84 -16.65
N LEU A 40 -1.54 20.06 -16.92
CA LEU A 40 -0.51 19.02 -16.77
C LEU A 40 -0.42 18.50 -15.35
N GLY A 41 -0.48 19.38 -14.36
CA GLY A 41 -0.46 19.01 -12.94
C GLY A 41 -1.62 18.08 -12.57
N VAL A 42 -2.83 18.41 -13.01
CA VAL A 42 -4.03 17.59 -12.76
C VAL A 42 -3.91 16.20 -13.40
N VAL A 43 -3.48 16.12 -14.66
CA VAL A 43 -3.28 14.84 -15.36
C VAL A 43 -2.29 13.96 -14.60
N THR A 44 -1.15 14.52 -14.21
CA THR A 44 -0.12 13.78 -13.44
C THR A 44 -0.66 13.27 -12.09
N LEU A 45 -1.43 14.11 -11.39
CA LEU A 45 -2.04 13.69 -10.11
C LEU A 45 -3.03 12.54 -10.31
N LEU A 46 -3.85 12.58 -11.37
CA LEU A 46 -4.81 11.50 -11.67
C LEU A 46 -4.09 10.18 -12.01
N GLU A 47 -2.98 10.23 -12.73
CA GLU A 47 -2.16 9.05 -13.02
C GLU A 47 -1.57 8.43 -11.75
N ILE A 48 -0.99 9.26 -10.87
CA ILE A 48 -0.43 8.80 -9.59
C ILE A 48 -1.54 8.19 -8.72
N PHE A 49 -2.71 8.82 -8.66
CA PHE A 49 -3.84 8.32 -7.88
C PHE A 49 -4.34 6.98 -8.41
N SER A 50 -4.48 6.85 -9.73
CA SER A 50 -4.87 5.58 -10.38
C SER A 50 -3.88 4.46 -10.10
N LEU A 51 -2.56 4.76 -10.13
CA LEU A 51 -1.52 3.80 -9.77
C LEU A 51 -1.64 3.38 -8.31
N GLY A 52 -1.86 4.33 -7.40
CA GLY A 52 -2.05 4.08 -5.97
C GLY A 52 -3.18 3.09 -5.69
N LEU A 53 -4.35 3.29 -6.30
CA LEU A 53 -5.50 2.39 -6.14
C LEU A 53 -5.21 0.95 -6.64
N ARG A 54 -4.46 0.82 -7.74
CA ARG A 54 -4.06 -0.50 -8.25
C ARG A 54 -3.10 -1.21 -7.30
N LEU A 55 -2.15 -0.49 -6.72
CA LEU A 55 -1.22 -1.04 -5.74
C LEU A 55 -1.92 -1.46 -4.45
N GLU A 56 -2.90 -0.68 -3.99
CA GLU A 56 -3.71 -1.00 -2.82
C GLU A 56 -4.50 -2.30 -3.02
N ALA A 57 -5.19 -2.44 -4.16
CA ALA A 57 -5.94 -3.65 -4.48
C ALA A 57 -5.04 -4.91 -4.50
N ARG A 58 -3.83 -4.82 -5.08
CA ARG A 58 -2.87 -5.93 -5.09
C ARG A 58 -2.36 -6.26 -3.69
N SER A 59 -2.08 -5.24 -2.88
CA SER A 59 -1.65 -5.42 -1.50
C SER A 59 -2.72 -6.09 -0.65
N ALA A 60 -3.98 -5.71 -0.82
CA ALA A 60 -5.12 -6.31 -0.15
C ALA A 60 -5.27 -7.80 -0.49
N ALA A 61 -5.23 -8.17 -1.77
CA ALA A 61 -5.31 -9.56 -2.22
C ALA A 61 -4.18 -10.44 -1.64
N ARG A 62 -2.95 -9.91 -1.61
CA ARG A 62 -1.82 -10.61 -0.98
C ARG A 62 -1.99 -10.77 0.51
N THR A 63 -2.45 -9.75 1.21
CA THR A 63 -2.69 -9.78 2.66
C THR A 63 -3.74 -10.81 3.02
N GLU A 64 -4.83 -10.87 2.24
CA GLU A 64 -5.88 -11.86 2.38
C GLU A 64 -5.35 -13.28 2.17
N ALA A 65 -4.57 -13.52 1.11
CA ALA A 65 -3.93 -14.80 0.86
C ALA A 65 -3.02 -15.23 2.02
N VAL A 66 -2.23 -14.32 2.59
CA VAL A 66 -1.38 -14.60 3.76
C VAL A 66 -2.24 -14.98 4.98
N ALA A 67 -3.34 -14.28 5.22
CA ALA A 67 -4.24 -14.58 6.34
C ALA A 67 -4.85 -15.97 6.21
N TYR A 68 -5.35 -16.34 5.02
CA TYR A 68 -5.85 -17.68 4.75
C TYR A 68 -4.75 -18.74 4.83
N GLY A 69 -3.57 -18.46 4.30
CA GLY A 69 -2.41 -19.35 4.40
C GLY A 69 -2.04 -19.67 5.84
N ARG A 70 -2.02 -18.66 6.70
CA ARG A 70 -1.80 -18.87 8.15
C ARG A 70 -2.89 -19.74 8.76
N GLN A 71 -4.15 -19.50 8.47
CA GLN A 71 -5.25 -20.28 9.00
C GLN A 71 -5.17 -21.75 8.56
N VAL A 72 -4.81 -22.02 7.32
CA VAL A 72 -4.57 -23.38 6.83
C VAL A 72 -3.38 -24.00 7.56
N MET A 73 -2.26 -23.29 7.64
CA MET A 73 -1.05 -23.77 8.30
C MET A 73 -1.31 -24.12 9.77
N ASP A 74 -2.02 -23.27 10.50
CA ASP A 74 -2.36 -23.49 11.91
C ASP A 74 -3.21 -24.76 12.11
N LYS A 75 -4.20 -25.03 11.22
CA LYS A 75 -4.99 -26.25 11.26
C LYS A 75 -4.12 -27.50 11.14
N PHE A 76 -3.06 -27.46 10.35
CA PHE A 76 -2.14 -28.59 10.20
C PHE A 76 -1.15 -28.67 11.35
N LEU A 77 -0.67 -27.55 11.88
CA LEU A 77 0.25 -27.53 13.01
C LEU A 77 -0.36 -28.08 14.31
N ILE A 78 -1.68 -27.94 14.48
CA ILE A 78 -2.41 -28.46 15.66
C ILE A 78 -2.64 -29.97 15.57
N ARG A 79 -2.60 -30.58 14.39
CA ARG A 79 -2.80 -32.03 14.25
C ARG A 79 -1.70 -32.80 14.97
N ARG A 80 -2.08 -33.77 15.79
CA ARG A 80 -1.12 -34.58 16.59
C ARG A 80 -0.19 -35.43 15.72
N ALA A 81 -0.67 -35.92 14.58
CA ALA A 81 0.11 -36.70 13.61
C ALA A 81 0.05 -36.02 12.24
N LEU A 82 1.20 -35.82 11.64
CA LEU A 82 1.34 -35.40 10.26
C LEU A 82 1.92 -36.60 9.51
N ASN A 83 1.19 -37.10 8.54
CA ASN A 83 1.73 -38.08 7.61
C ASN A 83 2.47 -37.33 6.50
N ALA A 84 3.65 -37.82 6.12
CA ALA A 84 4.34 -37.33 4.93
C ALA A 84 3.44 -37.50 3.73
N GLY A 85 3.34 -36.47 2.90
CA GLY A 85 2.49 -36.49 1.73
C GLY A 85 2.01 -35.10 1.31
N GLU A 86 1.12 -35.09 0.37
CA GLU A 86 0.58 -33.89 -0.24
C GLU A 86 -0.94 -33.82 0.06
N GLU A 87 -1.37 -32.68 0.57
CA GLU A 87 -2.79 -32.37 0.75
C GLU A 87 -3.15 -31.13 -0.07
N ARG A 88 -4.34 -31.10 -0.64
CA ARG A 88 -4.86 -30.00 -1.45
C ARG A 88 -6.24 -29.61 -0.98
N GLY A 89 -6.58 -28.35 -1.18
CA GLY A 89 -7.91 -27.86 -0.89
C GLY A 89 -8.15 -26.49 -1.50
N SER A 90 -9.32 -25.94 -1.23
CA SER A 90 -9.70 -24.60 -1.64
C SER A 90 -10.19 -23.81 -0.45
N PHE A 91 -10.04 -22.50 -0.52
CA PHE A 91 -10.59 -21.55 0.43
C PHE A 91 -11.43 -20.53 -0.33
N GLY A 92 -12.73 -20.50 -0.06
CA GLY A 92 -13.66 -19.73 -0.89
C GLY A 92 -13.71 -20.22 -2.34
N SER A 93 -14.05 -19.34 -3.26
CA SER A 93 -14.20 -19.65 -4.68
C SER A 93 -12.92 -19.47 -5.50
N HIS A 94 -11.93 -18.74 -4.98
CA HIS A 94 -10.80 -18.25 -5.77
C HIS A 94 -9.41 -18.58 -5.21
N HIS A 95 -9.32 -19.21 -4.02
CA HIS A 95 -8.04 -19.53 -3.41
C HIS A 95 -7.85 -21.06 -3.35
N GLY A 96 -6.93 -21.56 -4.16
CA GLY A 96 -6.49 -22.96 -4.08
C GLY A 96 -5.23 -23.06 -3.23
N TRP A 97 -5.12 -24.09 -2.40
CA TRP A 97 -3.92 -24.36 -1.63
C TRP A 97 -3.45 -25.79 -1.80
N GLN A 98 -2.15 -25.96 -1.69
CA GLN A 98 -1.44 -27.24 -1.72
C GLN A 98 -0.43 -27.25 -0.59
N LEU A 99 -0.51 -28.26 0.25
CA LEU A 99 0.39 -28.50 1.37
C LEU A 99 1.25 -29.71 1.07
N ASP A 100 2.56 -29.58 1.20
CA ASP A 100 3.54 -30.65 1.03
C ASP A 100 4.28 -30.84 2.35
N ILE A 101 4.29 -32.08 2.85
CA ILE A 101 4.94 -32.45 4.10
C ILE A 101 6.04 -33.45 3.79
N ARG A 102 7.28 -33.03 4.00
CA ARG A 102 8.46 -33.87 3.75
C ARG A 102 9.26 -34.06 5.02
N PRO A 103 9.64 -35.31 5.36
CA PRO A 103 10.58 -35.52 6.43
C PRO A 103 11.95 -34.96 6.00
N LEU A 104 12.50 -34.09 6.82
CA LEU A 104 13.85 -33.59 6.65
C LEU A 104 14.81 -34.70 7.10
N ARG A 105 15.17 -35.60 6.16
CA ARG A 105 16.17 -36.64 6.42
C ARG A 105 17.55 -35.98 6.41
N ASP A 106 18.13 -36.08 7.49
CA ASP A 106 19.37 -35.70 8.06
C ASP A 106 20.60 -35.65 7.11
N GLU A 107 20.91 -34.51 6.54
CA GLU A 107 22.27 -34.19 6.13
C GLU A 107 22.96 -33.24 7.15
N THR A 108 22.24 -32.74 8.11
CA THR A 108 22.74 -31.74 9.07
C THR A 108 22.18 -32.04 10.47
N GLN A 109 22.61 -33.01 11.20
CA GLN A 109 22.41 -33.24 12.66
C GLN A 109 21.53 -32.20 13.43
N LEU A 110 20.47 -31.66 12.76
CA LEU A 110 19.60 -30.60 13.30
C LEU A 110 18.56 -31.13 14.31
N ALA A 111 18.34 -32.45 14.30
CA ALA A 111 17.40 -33.04 15.24
C ALA A 111 18.11 -33.78 16.35
N PRO A 112 17.77 -33.54 17.63
CA PRO A 112 18.25 -34.35 18.74
C PRO A 112 17.84 -35.82 18.54
N THR A 113 18.62 -36.73 19.03
CA THR A 113 18.32 -38.18 18.96
C THR A 113 16.91 -38.45 19.52
N GLY A 114 16.06 -39.10 18.72
CA GLY A 114 14.67 -39.41 19.10
C GLY A 114 13.62 -38.39 18.64
N TRP A 115 14.02 -37.43 17.82
CA TRP A 115 13.09 -36.42 17.23
C TRP A 115 13.11 -36.54 15.70
N ASP A 116 11.95 -36.29 15.09
CA ASP A 116 11.78 -36.20 13.64
C ASP A 116 11.46 -34.75 13.28
N VAL A 117 12.14 -34.23 12.25
CA VAL A 117 11.87 -32.88 11.71
C VAL A 117 11.15 -33.04 10.38
N ASN A 118 10.01 -32.37 10.24
CA ASN A 118 9.28 -32.32 8.99
C ASN A 118 9.24 -30.91 8.47
N GLU A 119 9.60 -30.73 7.20
CA GLU A 119 9.39 -29.49 6.49
C GLU A 119 7.95 -29.49 5.95
N ILE A 120 7.24 -28.41 6.21
CA ILE A 120 5.88 -28.17 5.75
C ILE A 120 5.91 -27.00 4.81
N THR A 121 5.57 -27.22 3.55
CA THR A 121 5.49 -26.19 2.51
C THR A 121 4.05 -26.03 2.09
N LEU A 122 3.47 -24.85 2.34
CA LEU A 122 2.15 -24.46 1.86
C LEU A 122 2.30 -23.55 0.66
N ARG A 123 1.69 -23.93 -0.46
CA ARG A 123 1.56 -23.10 -1.66
C ARG A 123 0.11 -22.70 -1.83
N MET A 124 -0.14 -21.41 -1.89
CA MET A 124 -1.47 -20.84 -2.05
C MET A 124 -1.54 -20.02 -3.33
N ARG A 125 -2.52 -20.31 -4.15
CA ARG A 125 -2.83 -19.56 -5.36
C ARG A 125 -3.89 -18.52 -5.03
N TYR A 126 -3.66 -17.27 -5.44
CA TYR A 126 -4.59 -16.16 -5.22
C TYR A 126 -4.66 -15.25 -6.45
N PRO A 127 -5.80 -14.61 -6.73
CA PRO A 127 -5.94 -13.69 -7.85
C PRO A 127 -5.23 -12.37 -7.56
N ASP A 128 -4.43 -11.89 -8.54
CA ASP A 128 -3.80 -10.57 -8.50
C ASP A 128 -4.09 -9.83 -9.82
N GLY A 129 -5.27 -9.24 -9.90
CA GLY A 129 -5.78 -8.63 -11.12
C GLY A 129 -6.12 -9.68 -12.18
N GLU A 130 -5.42 -9.66 -13.34
CA GLU A 130 -5.66 -10.57 -14.46
C GLU A 130 -4.91 -11.91 -14.35
N SER A 131 -4.01 -12.05 -13.38
CA SER A 131 -3.18 -13.25 -13.24
C SER A 131 -3.25 -13.85 -11.85
N ASP A 132 -3.18 -15.19 -11.80
CA ASP A 132 -3.02 -15.89 -10.52
C ASP A 132 -1.57 -15.82 -10.07
N LYS A 133 -1.36 -15.52 -8.80
CA LYS A 133 -0.05 -15.56 -8.15
C LYS A 133 0.02 -16.68 -7.13
N LEU A 134 1.26 -17.10 -6.88
CA LEU A 134 1.58 -18.14 -5.93
C LEU A 134 2.26 -17.52 -4.71
N LEU A 135 1.70 -17.76 -3.52
CA LEU A 135 2.30 -17.49 -2.24
C LEU A 135 2.86 -18.81 -1.68
N GLU A 136 4.12 -18.83 -1.31
CA GLU A 136 4.74 -19.98 -0.65
C GLU A 136 5.09 -19.63 0.81
N MET A 137 4.67 -20.49 1.73
CA MET A 137 4.97 -20.40 3.15
C MET A 137 5.61 -21.70 3.59
N LYS A 138 6.76 -21.61 4.28
CA LYS A 138 7.49 -22.78 4.80
C LYS A 138 7.62 -22.71 6.31
N THR A 139 7.51 -23.86 6.95
CA THR A 139 7.77 -24.01 8.38
C THR A 139 8.37 -25.38 8.68
N LEU A 140 9.05 -25.47 9.80
CA LEU A 140 9.58 -26.73 10.30
C LEU A 140 8.78 -27.18 11.51
N ARG A 141 8.46 -28.46 11.56
CA ARG A 141 7.82 -29.07 12.72
C ARG A 141 8.67 -30.19 13.28
N VAL A 142 8.95 -30.08 14.55
CA VAL A 142 9.68 -31.09 15.29
C VAL A 142 8.69 -31.97 16.05
N THR A 143 8.78 -33.27 15.89
CA THR A 143 7.92 -34.26 16.58
C THR A 143 8.79 -35.33 17.24
N LYS A 144 8.37 -35.80 18.40
CA LYS A 144 9.08 -36.89 19.03
C LYS A 144 8.84 -38.18 18.26
N ARG A 145 9.92 -38.90 17.93
CA ARG A 145 9.82 -40.21 17.25
C ARG A 145 9.05 -41.19 18.17
N LYS A 146 8.03 -41.84 17.63
CA LYS A 146 7.36 -42.91 18.34
C LYS A 146 8.34 -44.09 18.37
N SER A 147 8.76 -44.50 19.58
CA SER A 147 9.42 -45.82 19.78
C SER A 147 8.39 -46.89 19.44
N GLN A 148 8.69 -47.68 18.41
CA GLN A 148 7.96 -48.93 18.18
C GLN A 148 8.20 -49.93 19.30
#